data_7c9867d5a550a4b11a4366347aaac1aa
#
_entry.id   7c9867d5a550a4b11a4366347aaac1aa
#
_cell.length_a   1.000
_cell.length_b   1.000
_cell.length_c   1.000
_cell.angle_alpha   90.00
_cell.angle_beta   90.00
_cell.angle_gamma   90.00
#
_symmetry.space_group_name_H-M   'P 1'
#
loop_
_entity.id
_entity.type
_entity.pdbx_description
1 polymer ?
#
loop_
_entity_poly.entity_id
_entity_poly.type
_entity_poly.pdbx_seq_one_letter_code
_entity_poly.pdbx_strand_id
1 'polypeptide(L)' 'MLIAFDSTQQALRAEMLLEYAEIEIDICPTPKEITAGCALSIHFPEDDLRVVKEVIEQESVEIRGIFRAVQAGYEQIEV' A
#
# COMPACT_ATOMS: atom_id res chain seq x y z
N MET A 1 -1.25 8.41 -0.59
CA MET A 1 -0.23 7.34 -0.46
C MET A 1 -0.75 6.04 -1.05
N LEU A 2 0.13 5.22 -1.54
CA LEU A 2 -0.24 4.01 -2.23
C LEU A 2 0.70 2.88 -1.84
N ILE A 3 0.12 1.70 -1.56
CA ILE A 3 0.90 0.50 -1.29
C ILE A 3 0.82 -0.41 -2.51
N ALA A 4 1.96 -0.80 -3.05
CA ALA A 4 2.04 -1.77 -4.13
C ALA A 4 2.43 -3.13 -3.58
N PHE A 5 1.96 -4.19 -4.22
CA PHE A 5 2.18 -5.57 -3.78
C PHE A 5 2.69 -6.42 -4.93
N ASP A 6 3.37 -7.51 -4.61
CA ASP A 6 3.77 -8.51 -5.59
C ASP A 6 2.83 -9.71 -5.60
N SER A 7 1.93 -9.80 -4.63
CA SER A 7 1.00 -10.91 -4.48
C SER A 7 -0.40 -10.39 -4.19
N THR A 8 -1.38 -10.86 -4.95
CA THR A 8 -2.78 -10.54 -4.71
C THR A 8 -3.22 -10.98 -3.31
N GLN A 9 -2.71 -12.10 -2.85
CA GLN A 9 -3.02 -12.62 -1.53
C GLN A 9 -2.57 -11.66 -0.43
N GLN A 10 -1.39 -11.08 -0.57
CA GLN A 10 -0.90 -10.09 0.40
C GLN A 10 -1.70 -8.79 0.32
N ALA A 11 -2.10 -8.39 -0.88
CA ALA A 11 -2.93 -7.21 -1.03
C ALA A 11 -4.28 -7.36 -0.31
N LEU A 12 -4.92 -8.51 -0.47
CA LEU A 12 -6.20 -8.80 0.20
C LEU A 12 -6.03 -8.89 1.72
N ARG A 13 -4.93 -9.45 2.16
CA ARG A 13 -4.64 -9.52 3.59
C ARG A 13 -4.45 -8.12 4.18
N ALA A 14 -3.70 -7.28 3.48
CA ALA A 14 -3.49 -5.90 3.91
C ALA A 14 -4.80 -5.11 3.96
N GLU A 15 -5.66 -5.31 2.95
CA GLU A 15 -6.98 -4.68 2.92
C GLU A 15 -7.75 -4.97 4.21
N MET A 16 -7.84 -6.23 4.56
CA MET A 16 -8.55 -6.66 5.75
C MET A 16 -7.96 -6.06 7.03
N LEU A 17 -6.64 -6.10 7.15
CA LEU A 17 -5.96 -5.58 8.33
C LEU A 17 -6.11 -4.07 8.49
N LEU A 18 -6.03 -3.32 7.38
CA LEU A 18 -6.17 -1.87 7.43
C LEU A 18 -7.61 -1.45 7.70
N GLU A 19 -8.58 -2.18 7.15
CA GLU A 19 -9.98 -1.93 7.47
C GLU A 19 -10.26 -2.20 8.94
N TYR A 20 -9.69 -3.26 9.48
CA TYR A 20 -9.82 -3.59 10.89
C TYR A 20 -9.23 -2.48 11.77
N ALA A 21 -8.18 -1.82 11.31
CA ALA A 21 -7.58 -0.69 12.01
C ALA A 21 -8.34 0.62 11.79
N GLU A 22 -9.48 0.57 11.11
CA GLU A 22 -10.35 1.71 10.82
C GLU A 22 -9.69 2.79 9.96
N ILE A 23 -8.82 2.36 9.06
CA ILE A 23 -8.20 3.25 8.08
C ILE A 23 -9.04 3.25 6.82
N GLU A 24 -9.36 4.43 6.30
CA GLU A 24 -10.06 4.57 5.02
C GLU A 24 -9.13 4.19 3.90
N ILE A 25 -9.43 3.09 3.22
CA ILE A 25 -8.61 2.62 2.09
C ILE A 25 -9.47 2.43 0.85
N ASP A 26 -8.81 2.49 -0.30
CA ASP A 26 -9.42 2.19 -1.60
C ASP A 26 -8.52 1.21 -2.34
N ILE A 27 -9.13 0.18 -2.92
CA ILE A 27 -8.42 -0.71 -3.82
C ILE A 27 -8.39 -0.06 -5.20
N CYS A 28 -7.22 -0.03 -5.80
CA CYS A 28 -7.04 0.58 -7.11
C CYS A 28 -6.06 -0.22 -7.96
N PRO A 29 -6.09 -0.03 -9.29
CA PRO A 29 -5.08 -0.66 -10.14
C PRO A 29 -3.70 -0.10 -9.84
N THR A 30 -2.68 -0.95 -9.91
CA THR A 30 -1.29 -0.50 -9.75
C THR A 30 -0.90 0.38 -10.93
N PRO A 31 -0.43 1.61 -10.69
CA PRO A 31 0.00 2.50 -11.78
C PRO A 31 1.14 1.89 -12.60
N LYS A 32 1.19 2.24 -13.88
CA LYS A 32 2.25 1.77 -14.79
C LYS A 32 3.64 2.14 -14.31
N GLU A 33 3.76 3.27 -13.64
CA GLU A 33 5.03 3.80 -13.16
C GLU A 33 5.63 2.93 -12.06
N ILE A 34 4.80 2.07 -11.47
CA ILE A 34 5.24 1.18 -10.40
C ILE A 34 5.29 -0.25 -10.94
N THR A 35 6.48 -0.84 -10.89
CA THR A 35 6.65 -2.23 -11.30
C THR A 35 6.38 -3.13 -10.09
N ALA A 36 5.32 -3.93 -10.20
CA ALA A 36 4.93 -4.85 -9.13
C ALA A 36 4.29 -6.09 -9.72
N GLY A 37 4.37 -7.20 -8.99
CA GLY A 37 3.82 -8.47 -9.45
C GLY A 37 2.30 -8.56 -9.37
N CYS A 38 1.67 -7.70 -8.58
CA CYS A 38 0.22 -7.68 -8.41
C CYS A 38 -0.38 -6.45 -9.06
N ALA A 39 -1.51 -6.63 -9.77
CA ALA A 39 -2.19 -5.52 -10.42
C ALA A 39 -3.02 -4.66 -9.45
N LEU A 40 -3.15 -5.09 -8.20
CA LEU A 40 -3.91 -4.36 -7.20
C LEU A 40 -2.98 -3.60 -6.27
N SER A 41 -3.40 -2.37 -5.94
CA SER A 41 -2.72 -1.52 -4.98
C SER A 41 -3.75 -0.98 -4.00
N ILE A 42 -3.29 -0.47 -2.86
CA ILE A 42 -4.15 0.13 -1.86
C ILE A 42 -3.79 1.59 -1.72
N HIS A 43 -4.79 2.45 -1.87
CA HIS A 43 -4.66 3.89 -1.64
C HIS A 43 -5.14 4.20 -0.23
N PHE A 44 -4.40 5.04 0.50
CA PHE A 44 -4.76 5.44 1.85
C PHE A 44 -4.33 6.89 2.11
N PRO A 45 -4.95 7.57 3.12
CA PRO A 45 -4.57 8.94 3.44
C PRO A 45 -3.15 9.03 4.00
N GLU A 46 -2.41 10.04 3.58
CA GLU A 46 -1.04 10.25 4.05
C GLU A 46 -0.95 10.38 5.56
N ASP A 47 -1.98 10.94 6.19
CA ASP A 47 -2.03 11.11 7.64
C ASP A 47 -1.98 9.78 8.40
N ASP A 48 -2.36 8.69 7.75
CA ASP A 48 -2.37 7.37 8.35
C ASP A 48 -1.10 6.56 8.06
N LEU A 49 -0.11 7.16 7.41
CA LEU A 49 1.11 6.47 7.03
C LEU A 49 1.78 5.75 8.19
N ARG A 50 1.85 6.40 9.34
CA ARG A 50 2.47 5.82 10.53
C ARG A 50 1.76 4.54 10.98
N VAL A 51 0.44 4.60 11.05
CA VAL A 51 -0.36 3.44 11.46
C VAL A 51 -0.27 2.33 10.43
N VAL A 52 -0.29 2.68 9.14
CA VAL A 52 -0.15 1.70 8.06
C VAL A 52 1.19 0.98 8.18
N LYS A 53 2.28 1.71 8.40
CA LYS A 53 3.60 1.10 8.57
C LYS A 53 3.63 0.14 9.76
N GLU A 54 3.03 0.54 10.87
CA GLU A 54 2.98 -0.29 12.07
C GLU A 54 2.22 -1.59 11.82
N VAL A 55 1.08 -1.51 11.15
CA VAL A 55 0.26 -2.70 10.84
C VAL A 55 1.05 -3.65 9.93
N ILE A 56 1.64 -3.12 8.87
CA ILE A 56 2.42 -3.92 7.92
C ILE A 56 3.57 -4.64 8.63
N GLU A 57 4.28 -3.93 9.49
CA GLU A 57 5.40 -4.49 10.21
C GLU A 57 4.97 -5.54 11.24
N GLN A 58 3.96 -5.24 12.05
CA GLN A 58 3.48 -6.15 13.09
C GLN A 58 2.90 -7.44 12.51
N GLU A 59 2.20 -7.33 11.39
CA GLU A 59 1.55 -8.48 10.77
C GLU A 59 2.41 -9.14 9.69
N SER A 60 3.61 -8.66 9.50
CA SER A 60 4.56 -9.18 8.52
C SER A 60 3.96 -9.28 7.11
N VAL A 61 3.23 -8.27 6.70
CA VAL A 61 2.66 -8.22 5.36
C VAL A 61 3.77 -7.93 4.35
N GLU A 62 3.85 -8.76 3.31
CA GLU A 62 4.81 -8.54 2.25
C GLU A 62 4.28 -7.51 1.27
N ILE A 63 5.03 -6.43 1.09
CA ILE A 63 4.67 -5.37 0.16
C ILE A 63 5.83 -5.11 -0.81
N ARG A 64 5.50 -4.58 -1.98
CA ARG A 64 6.51 -4.10 -2.92
C ARG A 64 7.10 -2.79 -2.43
N GLY A 65 6.27 -1.93 -1.88
CA GLY A 65 6.68 -0.66 -1.34
C GLY A 65 5.50 0.25 -1.12
N ILE A 66 5.77 1.37 -0.45
CA ILE A 66 4.82 2.45 -0.26
C ILE A 66 5.27 3.61 -1.11
N PHE A 67 4.36 4.21 -1.86
CA PHE A 67 4.67 5.26 -2.83
C PHE A 67 3.85 6.49 -2.58
N ARG A 68 4.43 7.64 -2.88
CA ARG A 68 3.75 8.93 -2.86
C ARG A 68 3.67 9.44 -4.29
N ALA A 69 2.50 9.96 -4.68
CA ALA A 69 2.35 10.61 -5.97
C ALA A 69 3.14 11.92 -5.97
N VAL A 70 3.96 12.12 -6.98
CA VAL A 70 4.73 13.35 -7.19
C VAL A 70 4.46 13.85 -8.60
N GLN A 71 4.93 15.05 -8.90
CA GLN A 71 4.62 15.70 -10.17
C GLN A 71 5.00 14.87 -11.41
N ALA A 72 6.10 14.14 -11.33
CA ALA A 72 6.61 13.35 -12.46
C ALA A 72 6.27 11.84 -12.36
N GLY A 73 5.41 11.42 -11.43
CA GLY A 73 5.06 10.03 -11.26
C GLY A 73 4.93 9.63 -9.81
N TYR A 74 5.72 8.64 -9.37
CA TYR A 74 5.66 8.14 -8.01
C TYR A 74 7.04 8.06 -7.39
N GLU A 75 7.10 8.36 -6.10
CA GLU A 75 8.33 8.28 -5.31
C GLU A 75 8.15 7.20 -4.24
N GLN A 76 9.09 6.26 -4.18
CA GLN A 76 9.06 5.24 -3.15
C GLN A 76 9.50 5.80 -1.81
N ILE A 77 8.71 5.52 -0.79
CA ILE A 77 8.99 5.96 0.58
C ILE A 77 9.71 4.83 1.30
N GLU A 78 10.75 5.15 2.04
CA GLU A 78 11.41 4.16 2.89
C GLU A 78 10.51 3.75 4.05
N VAL A 79 10.44 2.47 4.29
CA VAL A 79 9.58 1.91 5.34
C VAL A 79 10.39 1.50 6.56
#